data_0882092828417ad3c7787ed8e6104f8a
#
_entry.id   0882092828417ad3c7787ed8e6104f8a
#
_cell.length_a   1.000
_cell.length_b   1.000
_cell.length_c   1.000
_cell.angle_alpha   90.00
_cell.angle_beta   90.00
_cell.angle_gamma   90.00
#
_symmetry.space_group_name_H-M   'P 1'
#
loop_
_entity.id
_entity.type
_entity.pdbx_description
1 polymer ?
#
loop_
_entity_poly.entity_id
_entity_poly.type
_entity_poly.pdbx_seq_one_letter_code
_entity_poly.pdbx_strand_id
1 'polypeptide(L)'
;MPPPRSAGVLLFRQQTGELQVLLVKPGGPFWRNRDVGAWMIPKGMIEPGEAPAEAALREFEEETGTRLTDVPFPLATVRQAGGKMVEAFAVEGDLDPSTITSIEFEVEWPPKSGRRQKFPEVEQARWMTLAEAREYMLASQLPLLDALENILPEISRGGGSAKR
;
A
#
# COMPACT_ATOMS: atom_id res chain seq x y z
N MET A 1 6.92 11.37 23.02
CA MET A 1 6.02 11.43 21.85
C MET A 1 6.00 10.07 21.17
N PRO A 2 4.83 9.51 20.92
CA PRO A 2 4.79 8.27 20.15
C PRO A 2 5.28 8.52 18.73
N PRO A 3 5.84 7.49 18.08
CA PRO A 3 6.26 7.65 16.68
C PRO A 3 5.05 7.91 15.78
N PRO A 4 5.26 8.56 14.64
CA PRO A 4 4.18 8.76 13.67
C PRO A 4 3.59 7.42 13.24
N ARG A 5 2.29 7.37 13.11
CA ARG A 5 1.58 6.17 12.70
C ARG A 5 0.87 6.39 11.39
N SER A 6 1.05 5.44 10.48
CA SER A 6 0.35 5.39 9.21
C SER A 6 -0.44 4.10 9.12
N ALA A 7 -1.39 4.09 8.21
CA ALA A 7 -2.16 2.88 7.92
C ALA A 7 -2.23 2.71 6.41
N GLY A 8 -2.28 1.46 5.96
CA GLY A 8 -2.32 1.19 4.54
C GLY A 8 -3.00 -0.14 4.23
N VAL A 9 -3.23 -0.36 2.96
CA VAL A 9 -3.91 -1.55 2.46
C VAL A 9 -2.99 -2.35 1.57
N LEU A 10 -2.86 -3.65 1.86
CA LEU A 10 -2.30 -4.61 0.93
C LEU A 10 -3.49 -5.27 0.23
N LEU A 11 -3.79 -4.78 -0.97
CA LEU A 11 -4.85 -5.35 -1.78
C LEU A 11 -4.33 -6.61 -2.43
N PHE A 12 -5.12 -7.69 -2.37
CA PHE A 12 -4.70 -8.95 -2.97
C PHE A 12 -5.84 -9.57 -3.77
N ARG A 13 -5.47 -10.40 -4.71
CA ARG A 13 -6.43 -11.16 -5.51
C ARG A 13 -5.79 -12.49 -5.90
N GLN A 14 -6.64 -13.46 -6.26
CA GLN A 14 -6.17 -14.71 -6.81
C GLN A 14 -6.68 -14.83 -8.23
N GLN A 15 -5.77 -14.96 -9.18
CA GLN A 15 -6.11 -15.14 -10.59
C GLN A 15 -5.39 -16.35 -11.13
N THR A 16 -6.13 -17.23 -11.80
CA THR A 16 -5.60 -18.47 -12.36
C THR A 16 -4.81 -19.27 -11.33
N GLY A 17 -5.31 -19.28 -10.10
CA GLY A 17 -4.66 -20.01 -9.01
C GLY A 17 -3.46 -19.33 -8.40
N GLU A 18 -3.13 -18.13 -8.86
CA GLU A 18 -1.94 -17.42 -8.38
C GLU A 18 -2.34 -16.22 -7.53
N LEU A 19 -1.70 -16.09 -6.38
CA LEU A 19 -1.89 -14.95 -5.48
C LEU A 19 -1.09 -13.77 -5.99
N GLN A 20 -1.76 -12.62 -6.11
CA GLN A 20 -1.13 -11.38 -6.51
C GLN A 20 -1.46 -10.28 -5.52
N VAL A 21 -0.52 -9.37 -5.33
CA VAL A 21 -0.69 -8.20 -4.46
C VAL A 21 -0.49 -6.94 -5.28
N LEU A 22 -1.20 -5.89 -4.91
CA LEU A 22 -1.05 -4.59 -5.56
C LEU A 22 -0.06 -3.74 -4.79
N LEU A 23 1.00 -3.34 -5.46
CA LEU A 23 1.98 -2.42 -4.91
C LEU A 23 2.01 -1.15 -5.73
N VAL A 24 2.43 -0.07 -5.11
CA VAL A 24 2.53 1.23 -5.76
C VAL A 24 3.94 1.75 -5.64
N LYS A 25 4.32 2.55 -6.63
CA LYS A 25 5.60 3.23 -6.64
C LYS A 25 5.34 4.70 -6.37
N PRO A 26 6.00 5.30 -5.37
CA PRO A 26 5.80 6.71 -5.08
C PRO A 26 6.24 7.59 -6.24
N GLY A 27 5.53 8.70 -6.43
CA GLY A 27 5.93 9.71 -7.38
C GLY A 27 6.95 10.65 -6.79
N GLY A 28 7.42 11.57 -7.63
CA GLY A 28 8.36 12.59 -7.21
C GLY A 28 9.80 12.26 -7.55
N PRO A 29 10.68 13.27 -7.42
CA PRO A 29 12.05 13.13 -7.90
C PRO A 29 12.90 12.17 -7.09
N PHE A 30 12.56 11.94 -5.81
CA PHE A 30 13.36 11.06 -4.94
C PHE A 30 13.28 9.60 -5.36
N TRP A 31 12.20 9.20 -6.03
CA TRP A 31 11.95 7.80 -6.40
C TRP A 31 12.11 7.56 -7.90
N ARG A 32 12.37 8.62 -8.67
CA ARG A 32 12.32 8.59 -10.13
C ARG A 32 13.18 7.49 -10.76
N ASN A 33 14.38 7.26 -10.21
CA ASN A 33 15.33 6.32 -10.77
C ASN A 33 15.43 5.02 -9.96
N ARG A 34 14.49 4.79 -9.06
CA ARG A 34 14.46 3.58 -8.25
C ARG A 34 13.38 2.64 -8.74
N ASP A 35 13.66 1.36 -8.64
CA ASP A 35 12.67 0.33 -8.99
C ASP A 35 12.72 -0.80 -7.98
N VAL A 36 13.80 -1.58 -7.95
CA VAL A 36 13.95 -2.64 -6.95
C VAL A 36 13.98 -2.01 -5.55
N GLY A 37 13.11 -2.51 -4.67
CA GLY A 37 13.03 -1.99 -3.30
C GLY A 37 12.27 -0.68 -3.17
N ALA A 38 11.61 -0.23 -4.23
CA ALA A 38 10.91 1.06 -4.24
C ALA A 38 9.39 0.94 -4.18
N TRP A 39 8.85 -0.27 -4.29
CA TRP A 39 7.41 -0.49 -4.31
C TRP A 39 6.91 -0.76 -2.91
N MET A 40 5.70 -0.29 -2.62
CA MET A 40 5.15 -0.38 -1.27
C MET A 40 3.63 -0.41 -1.31
N ILE A 41 3.00 -0.65 -0.14
CA ILE A 41 1.55 -0.56 -0.08
C ILE A 41 1.13 0.91 -0.08
N PRO A 42 -0.05 1.24 -0.64
CA PRO A 42 -0.62 2.58 -0.50
C PRO A 42 -0.91 2.82 0.98
N LYS A 43 -0.42 3.93 1.52
CA LYS A 43 -0.53 4.23 2.94
C LYS A 43 -0.37 5.71 3.20
N GLY A 44 -0.89 6.17 4.33
CA GLY A 44 -0.69 7.52 4.77
C GLY A 44 -1.00 7.67 6.25
N MET A 45 -0.88 8.89 6.74
CA MET A 45 -0.97 9.17 8.17
C MET A 45 -2.39 8.98 8.69
N ILE A 46 -2.47 8.37 9.88
CA ILE A 46 -3.74 8.27 10.60
C ILE A 46 -4.03 9.63 11.20
N GLU A 47 -5.23 10.15 10.95
CA GLU A 47 -5.63 11.45 11.45
C GLU A 47 -6.21 11.34 12.86
N PRO A 48 -6.17 12.44 13.65
CA PRO A 48 -6.75 12.41 14.99
C PRO A 48 -8.19 11.95 14.98
N GLY A 49 -8.52 11.01 15.85
CA GLY A 49 -9.88 10.48 15.96
C GLY A 49 -10.24 9.45 14.92
N GLU A 50 -9.36 9.17 13.98
CA GLU A 50 -9.61 8.20 12.93
C GLU A 50 -9.13 6.81 13.34
N ALA A 51 -9.96 5.79 13.09
CA ALA A 51 -9.51 4.41 13.33
C ALA A 51 -8.50 4.00 12.27
N PRO A 52 -7.51 3.16 12.60
CA PRO A 52 -6.50 2.75 11.62
C PRO A 52 -7.08 2.13 10.34
N ALA A 53 -8.11 1.29 10.46
CA ALA A 53 -8.73 0.69 9.28
C ALA A 53 -9.40 1.74 8.40
N GLU A 54 -10.02 2.75 9.01
CA GLU A 54 -10.63 3.85 8.25
C GLU A 54 -9.56 4.65 7.51
N ALA A 55 -8.44 4.92 8.20
CA ALA A 55 -7.32 5.64 7.59
C ALA A 55 -6.75 4.86 6.41
N ALA A 56 -6.61 3.55 6.57
CA ALA A 56 -6.08 2.70 5.50
C ALA A 56 -6.94 2.78 4.25
N LEU A 57 -8.26 2.67 4.41
CA LEU A 57 -9.19 2.74 3.27
C LEU A 57 -9.21 4.13 2.65
N ARG A 58 -9.19 5.17 3.46
CA ARG A 58 -9.14 6.54 2.96
C ARG A 58 -7.88 6.82 2.16
N GLU A 59 -6.73 6.41 2.70
CA GLU A 59 -5.46 6.61 2.01
C GLU A 59 -5.40 5.81 0.71
N PHE A 60 -5.95 4.61 0.70
CA PHE A 60 -6.00 3.83 -0.53
C PHE A 60 -6.77 4.57 -1.61
N GLU A 61 -7.92 5.12 -1.25
CA GLU A 61 -8.74 5.88 -2.21
C GLU A 61 -8.01 7.14 -2.70
N GLU A 62 -7.33 7.85 -1.79
CA GLU A 62 -6.59 9.05 -2.17
C GLU A 62 -5.43 8.74 -3.11
N GLU A 63 -4.77 7.61 -2.90
CA GLU A 63 -3.58 7.27 -3.67
C GLU A 63 -3.87 6.50 -4.95
N THR A 64 -5.04 5.91 -5.09
CA THR A 64 -5.37 5.12 -6.29
C THR A 64 -6.61 5.62 -7.02
N GLY A 65 -7.46 6.38 -6.36
CA GLY A 65 -8.74 6.81 -6.92
C GLY A 65 -9.82 5.74 -6.82
N THR A 66 -9.54 4.61 -6.22
CA THR A 66 -10.50 3.50 -6.11
C THR A 66 -10.97 3.36 -4.67
N ARG A 67 -12.29 3.32 -4.50
CA ARG A 67 -12.89 3.10 -3.18
C ARG A 67 -13.13 1.61 -2.97
N LEU A 68 -12.52 1.07 -1.90
CA LEU A 68 -12.71 -0.32 -1.52
C LEU A 68 -13.94 -0.46 -0.64
N THR A 69 -14.71 -1.51 -0.87
CA THR A 69 -15.94 -1.76 -0.11
C THR A 69 -15.87 -3.00 0.76
N ASP A 70 -14.86 -3.84 0.56
CA ASP A 70 -14.71 -5.04 1.37
C ASP A 70 -14.12 -4.70 2.73
N VAL A 71 -14.35 -5.58 3.70
CA VAL A 71 -13.90 -5.38 5.07
C VAL A 71 -12.39 -5.57 5.15
N PRO A 72 -11.65 -4.57 5.71
CA PRO A 72 -10.21 -4.74 5.91
C PRO A 72 -9.93 -5.75 7.02
N PHE A 73 -8.94 -6.59 6.78
CA PHE A 73 -8.52 -7.62 7.72
C PHE A 73 -7.17 -7.23 8.31
N PRO A 74 -7.04 -7.11 9.64
CA PRO A 74 -5.75 -6.71 10.23
C PRO A 74 -4.64 -7.67 9.81
N LEU A 75 -3.55 -7.11 9.32
CA LEU A 75 -2.45 -7.89 8.77
C LEU A 75 -1.25 -7.89 9.70
N ALA A 76 -0.60 -6.75 9.84
CA ALA A 76 0.57 -6.61 10.69
C ALA A 76 0.95 -5.14 10.80
N THR A 77 1.78 -4.83 11.78
CA THR A 77 2.37 -3.51 11.91
C THR A 77 3.87 -3.64 11.67
N VAL A 78 4.41 -2.80 10.79
CA VAL A 78 5.84 -2.81 10.50
C VAL A 78 6.43 -1.44 10.84
N ARG A 79 7.73 -1.45 11.15
CA ARG A 79 8.48 -0.22 11.42
C ARG A 79 9.34 0.11 10.23
N GLN A 80 9.19 1.31 9.71
CA GLN A 80 10.02 1.79 8.61
C GLN A 80 11.21 2.58 9.14
N ALA A 81 12.15 2.86 8.24
CA ALA A 81 13.29 3.71 8.56
C ALA A 81 12.79 5.04 9.12
N GLY A 82 13.47 5.55 10.15
CA GLY A 82 13.04 6.76 10.84
C GLY A 82 12.03 6.52 11.94
N GLY A 83 11.68 5.26 12.22
CA GLY A 83 10.78 4.91 13.30
C GLY A 83 9.29 5.01 12.99
N LYS A 84 8.93 5.34 11.75
CA LYS A 84 7.52 5.43 11.36
C LYS A 84 6.87 4.04 11.41
N MET A 85 5.72 3.96 12.06
CA MET A 85 4.97 2.71 12.17
C MET A 85 3.87 2.67 11.12
N VAL A 86 3.72 1.52 10.46
CA VAL A 86 2.67 1.33 9.46
C VAL A 86 1.81 0.14 9.87
N GLU A 87 0.53 0.42 10.11
CA GLU A 87 -0.45 -0.64 10.35
C GLU A 87 -1.07 -1.02 9.02
N ALA A 88 -0.89 -2.27 8.63
CA ALA A 88 -1.36 -2.75 7.34
C ALA A 88 -2.58 -3.63 7.50
N PHE A 89 -3.48 -3.50 6.55
CA PHE A 89 -4.71 -4.29 6.47
C PHE A 89 -4.77 -4.97 5.11
N ALA A 90 -5.20 -6.23 5.10
CA ALA A 90 -5.39 -6.97 3.86
C ALA A 90 -6.83 -6.80 3.40
N VAL A 91 -7.01 -6.56 2.11
CA VAL A 91 -8.33 -6.47 1.49
C VAL A 91 -8.29 -7.30 0.22
N GLU A 92 -9.29 -8.16 0.04
CA GLU A 92 -9.42 -8.88 -1.23
C GLU A 92 -10.21 -8.04 -2.20
N GLY A 93 -9.69 -7.86 -3.41
CA GLY A 93 -10.38 -7.05 -4.40
C GLY A 93 -9.60 -6.96 -5.69
N ASP A 94 -10.11 -6.19 -6.61
CA ASP A 94 -9.50 -6.02 -7.92
C ASP A 94 -9.47 -4.54 -8.28
N LEU A 95 -8.57 -4.20 -9.19
CA LEU A 95 -8.34 -2.83 -9.59
C LEU A 95 -7.53 -2.85 -10.87
N ASP A 96 -7.91 -2.04 -11.84
CA ASP A 96 -7.12 -1.86 -13.05
C ASP A 96 -6.02 -0.83 -12.79
N PRO A 97 -4.75 -1.26 -12.74
CA PRO A 97 -3.66 -0.34 -12.42
C PRO A 97 -3.53 0.82 -13.39
N SER A 98 -4.01 0.66 -14.62
CA SER A 98 -3.90 1.72 -15.62
C SER A 98 -4.87 2.88 -15.36
N THR A 99 -5.84 2.69 -14.46
CA THR A 99 -6.87 3.69 -14.20
C THR A 99 -6.62 4.47 -12.90
N ILE A 100 -5.50 4.25 -12.23
CA ILE A 100 -5.25 4.92 -10.95
C ILE A 100 -5.16 6.44 -11.14
N THR A 101 -5.69 7.16 -10.15
CA THR A 101 -5.52 8.60 -10.06
C THR A 101 -5.12 8.89 -8.62
N SER A 102 -4.04 9.62 -8.46
CA SER A 102 -3.49 9.90 -7.13
C SER A 102 -3.56 11.40 -6.87
N ILE A 103 -3.77 11.76 -5.60
CA ILE A 103 -3.61 13.16 -5.21
C ILE A 103 -2.14 13.54 -5.37
N GLU A 104 -1.88 14.84 -5.43
CA GLU A 104 -0.55 15.36 -5.64
C GLU A 104 0.02 15.94 -4.35
N PHE A 105 1.33 15.95 -4.26
CA PHE A 105 2.03 16.67 -3.20
C PHE A 105 3.00 17.67 -3.84
N GLU A 106 3.40 18.66 -3.06
CA GLU A 106 4.28 19.71 -3.53
C GLU A 106 5.62 19.63 -2.81
N VAL A 107 6.69 19.77 -3.56
CA VAL A 107 8.03 19.72 -3.01
C VAL A 107 8.91 20.74 -3.73
N GLU A 108 9.88 21.28 -3.01
CA GLU A 108 10.88 22.15 -3.62
C GLU A 108 11.84 21.31 -4.45
N TRP A 109 11.88 21.55 -5.73
CA TRP A 109 12.74 20.79 -6.62
C TRP A 109 13.18 21.67 -7.81
N PRO A 110 14.45 21.77 -8.18
CA PRO A 110 15.56 21.11 -7.49
C PRO A 110 15.76 21.64 -6.06
N PRO A 111 16.51 20.90 -5.23
CA PRO A 111 16.76 21.35 -3.85
C PRO A 111 17.34 22.75 -3.83
N LYS A 112 16.84 23.59 -2.91
CA LYS A 112 17.31 24.97 -2.70
C LYS A 112 17.11 25.88 -3.92
N SER A 113 16.24 25.50 -4.85
CA SER A 113 15.98 26.30 -6.05
C SER A 113 14.92 27.37 -5.84
N GLY A 114 14.11 27.23 -4.78
CA GLY A 114 12.97 28.10 -4.57
C GLY A 114 11.78 27.74 -5.45
N ARG A 115 11.89 26.71 -6.28
CA ARG A 115 10.82 26.27 -7.17
C ARG A 115 10.04 25.13 -6.52
N ARG A 116 8.73 25.31 -6.45
CA ARG A 116 7.87 24.25 -5.94
C ARG A 116 7.19 23.56 -7.12
N GLN A 117 7.26 22.24 -7.11
CA GLN A 117 6.67 21.42 -8.18
C GLN A 117 5.73 20.40 -7.56
N LYS A 118 4.69 20.06 -8.32
CA LYS A 118 3.71 19.07 -7.90
C LYS A 118 4.01 17.73 -8.54
N PHE A 119 3.89 16.69 -7.74
CA PHE A 119 4.07 15.30 -8.19
C PHE A 119 2.95 14.45 -7.62
N PRO A 120 2.52 13.39 -8.32
CA PRO A 120 1.54 12.48 -7.72
C PRO A 120 2.15 11.75 -6.53
N GLU A 121 1.33 11.50 -5.51
CA GLU A 121 1.77 10.67 -4.38
C GLU A 121 2.13 9.28 -4.87
N VAL A 122 1.35 8.75 -5.81
CA VAL A 122 1.60 7.46 -6.44
C VAL A 122 1.75 7.67 -7.94
N GLU A 123 2.88 7.26 -8.47
CA GLU A 123 3.15 7.39 -9.90
C GLU A 123 2.64 6.19 -10.69
N GLN A 124 2.71 4.99 -10.09
CA GLN A 124 2.39 3.76 -10.78
C GLN A 124 1.89 2.71 -9.80
N ALA A 125 0.96 1.89 -10.23
CA ALA A 125 0.51 0.72 -9.49
C ALA A 125 0.73 -0.52 -10.34
N ARG A 126 0.96 -1.65 -9.70
CA ARG A 126 1.23 -2.89 -10.42
C ARG A 126 0.82 -4.10 -9.59
N TRP A 127 0.15 -5.04 -10.23
CA TRP A 127 -0.07 -6.35 -9.63
C TRP A 127 1.19 -7.18 -9.74
N MET A 128 1.58 -7.79 -8.63
CA MET A 128 2.79 -8.62 -8.56
C MET A 128 2.47 -9.95 -7.92
N THR A 129 3.12 -11.00 -8.41
CA THR A 129 3.13 -12.26 -7.67
C THR A 129 3.91 -12.05 -6.38
N LEU A 130 3.79 -12.97 -5.42
CA LEU A 130 4.58 -12.86 -4.20
C LEU A 130 6.07 -12.87 -4.47
N ALA A 131 6.52 -13.68 -5.44
CA ALA A 131 7.94 -13.72 -5.81
C ALA A 131 8.41 -12.36 -6.32
N GLU A 132 7.63 -11.74 -7.21
CA GLU A 132 7.95 -10.40 -7.70
C GLU A 132 7.94 -9.37 -6.58
N ALA A 133 6.92 -9.44 -5.72
CA ALA A 133 6.81 -8.50 -4.60
C ALA A 133 8.00 -8.60 -3.67
N ARG A 134 8.51 -9.81 -3.42
CA ARG A 134 9.68 -9.96 -2.56
C ARG A 134 10.93 -9.31 -3.13
N GLU A 135 11.00 -9.22 -4.45
CA GLU A 135 12.14 -8.57 -5.11
C GLU A 135 12.00 -7.05 -5.14
N TYR A 136 10.80 -6.54 -5.41
CA TYR A 136 10.59 -5.12 -5.69
C TYR A 136 10.12 -4.30 -4.49
N MET A 137 9.62 -4.95 -3.46
CA MET A 137 9.02 -4.25 -2.32
C MET A 137 10.06 -3.62 -1.41
N LEU A 138 9.70 -2.49 -0.83
CA LEU A 138 10.50 -1.82 0.18
C LEU A 138 10.82 -2.82 1.31
N ALA A 139 12.11 -2.91 1.67
CA ALA A 139 12.58 -3.95 2.58
C ALA A 139 11.84 -3.98 3.90
N SER A 140 11.53 -2.81 4.46
CA SER A 140 10.84 -2.73 5.75
C SER A 140 9.41 -3.26 5.69
N GLN A 141 8.83 -3.40 4.49
CA GLN A 141 7.48 -3.89 4.34
C GLN A 141 7.41 -5.37 3.94
N LEU A 142 8.55 -6.00 3.68
CA LEU A 142 8.58 -7.42 3.31
C LEU A 142 7.84 -8.34 4.29
N PRO A 143 7.90 -8.10 5.61
CA PRO A 143 7.14 -8.95 6.55
C PRO A 143 5.64 -8.99 6.28
N LEU A 144 5.09 -8.00 5.59
CA LEU A 144 3.67 -8.00 5.24
C LEU A 144 3.30 -9.15 4.32
N LEU A 145 4.22 -9.56 3.45
CA LEU A 145 3.96 -10.69 2.54
C LEU A 145 3.86 -12.00 3.32
N ASP A 146 4.73 -12.19 4.30
CA ASP A 146 4.66 -13.37 5.14
C ASP A 146 3.38 -13.38 5.97
N ALA A 147 3.01 -12.22 6.50
CA ALA A 147 1.78 -12.09 7.26
C ALA A 147 0.56 -12.44 6.40
N LEU A 148 0.55 -12.00 5.15
CA LEU A 148 -0.55 -12.31 4.25
C LEU A 148 -0.67 -13.81 4.02
N GLU A 149 0.45 -14.49 3.77
CA GLU A 149 0.44 -15.93 3.57
C GLU A 149 -0.10 -16.66 4.80
N ASN A 150 0.23 -16.16 5.99
CA ASN A 150 -0.22 -16.78 7.23
C ASN A 150 -1.71 -16.62 7.48
N ILE A 151 -2.31 -15.50 7.07
CA ILE A 151 -3.73 -15.26 7.35
C ILE A 151 -4.66 -15.70 6.23
N LEU A 152 -4.14 -16.00 5.06
CA LEU A 152 -4.98 -16.41 3.93
C LEU A 152 -5.88 -17.61 4.24
N PRO A 153 -5.39 -18.68 4.91
CA PRO A 153 -6.29 -19.78 5.26
C PRO A 153 -7.45 -19.35 6.15
N GLU A 154 -7.22 -18.40 7.05
CA GLU A 154 -8.27 -17.89 7.92
C GLU A 154 -9.28 -17.04 7.17
N ILE A 155 -8.80 -16.17 6.27
CA ILE A 155 -9.68 -15.36 5.43
C ILE A 155 -10.54 -16.27 4.55
N SER A 156 -9.92 -17.27 3.94
CA SER A 156 -10.65 -18.21 3.08
C SER A 156 -11.69 -19.01 3.87
N ARG A 157 -11.39 -19.37 5.12
CA ARG A 157 -12.34 -20.08 5.94
C ARG A 157 -13.51 -19.20 6.36
N GLY A 158 -13.22 -17.93 6.72
CA GLY A 158 -14.25 -16.99 7.14
C GLY A 158 -15.27 -16.68 6.05
N GLY A 159 -14.81 -16.57 4.81
CA GLY A 159 -15.66 -16.33 3.67
C GLY A 159 -15.81 -17.54 2.76
N GLY A 160 -15.16 -18.65 3.12
CA GLY A 160 -14.90 -19.71 2.18
C GLY A 160 -16.11 -20.49 1.72
N SER A 161 -17.08 -20.68 2.61
CA SER A 161 -18.28 -21.42 2.25
C SER A 161 -19.06 -20.75 1.13
N ALA A 162 -19.00 -19.44 1.05
CA ALA A 162 -19.69 -18.69 0.01
C ALA A 162 -19.01 -18.78 -1.35
N LYS A 163 -17.77 -19.23 -1.38
CA LYS A 163 -16.99 -19.25 -2.62
C LYS A 163 -16.85 -20.64 -3.22
N ARG A 164 -17.46 -21.63 -2.62
CA ARG A 164 -17.33 -23.02 -3.07
C ARG A 164 -18.55 -23.54 -3.77
#